data_e225593fc005866869a777378f6c7cb4
#
_entry.id   e225593fc005866869a777378f6c7cb4
#
_cell.length_a   1.000
_cell.length_b   1.000
_cell.length_c   1.000
_cell.angle_alpha   90.00
_cell.angle_beta   90.00
_cell.angle_gamma   90.00
#
_symmetry.space_group_name_H-M   'P 1'
#
loop_
_entity.id
_entity.type
_entity.pdbx_description
1 polymer ?
#
loop_
_entity_poly.entity_id
_entity_poly.type
_entity_poly.pdbx_seq_one_letter_code
_entity_poly.pdbx_strand_id
1 'polypeptide(L)'
;SALVYNADKQKDPMITALKEADAYPALPEDGYGWEKLFSERMCRHFREDFGLKTRVARFHNVYGPHGTWEGGREKAPAAICRKVIAAMVSGKHEIEIWGDGTQTRSFMYVDDCVKGIDRITQSNILEPINLGSSELVSINQLVDIAEEIGGIKLKRHYKLDAPRGVAGRNSDNTKIQGYLRWEPDTRLRDGMEKTFRWIYDEFTAKYDAKTAHLSSISTFTKGSHPIPGDGFNPESRYSDTWKQGIPAGYNLRAAASAGNAAKKTASGARKPKAGAKANGTRKKPAGKAKSAGRKTVKARR
;
A
#
# COMPACT_ATOMS: atom_id res chain seq x y z
N SER A 1 -6.49 0.78 -7.16
CA SER A 1 -5.26 0.05 -6.79
C SER A 1 -4.58 -0.55 -8.02
N ALA A 2 -3.25 -0.52 -8.07
CA ALA A 2 -2.50 -1.19 -9.13
C ALA A 2 -2.59 -2.73 -9.09
N LEU A 3 -3.18 -3.32 -8.04
CA LEU A 3 -3.43 -4.76 -7.99
C LEU A 3 -4.61 -5.22 -8.86
N VAL A 4 -5.34 -4.30 -9.50
CA VAL A 4 -6.40 -4.63 -10.46
C VAL A 4 -5.86 -5.13 -11.82
N TYR A 5 -4.58 -4.89 -12.07
CA TYR A 5 -3.97 -5.25 -13.36
C TYR A 5 -3.79 -6.75 -13.53
N ASN A 6 -3.87 -7.18 -14.80
CA ASN A 6 -3.66 -8.56 -15.18
C ASN A 6 -2.25 -9.03 -14.77
N ALA A 7 -2.19 -10.11 -13.98
CA ALA A 7 -0.95 -10.66 -13.43
C ALA A 7 0.04 -11.10 -14.51
N ASP A 8 -0.46 -11.63 -15.65
CA ASP A 8 0.41 -12.09 -16.74
C ASP A 8 1.21 -10.96 -17.39
N LYS A 9 0.67 -9.74 -17.35
CA LYS A 9 1.36 -8.55 -17.88
C LYS A 9 2.46 -8.02 -16.97
N GLN A 10 2.68 -8.61 -15.79
CA GLN A 10 3.62 -8.18 -14.78
C GLN A 10 4.74 -9.20 -14.51
N LYS A 11 4.93 -10.13 -15.44
CA LYS A 11 5.94 -11.21 -15.32
C LYS A 11 7.35 -10.78 -15.71
N ASP A 12 7.49 -9.67 -16.44
CA ASP A 12 8.76 -9.12 -16.87
C ASP A 12 9.20 -7.98 -15.95
N PRO A 13 10.40 -8.00 -15.34
CA PRO A 13 10.93 -6.90 -14.57
C PRO A 13 11.18 -5.62 -15.39
N MET A 14 11.37 -5.77 -16.71
CA MET A 14 11.52 -4.66 -17.66
C MET A 14 10.19 -4.26 -18.31
N ILE A 15 9.11 -4.45 -17.60
CA ILE A 15 7.76 -4.19 -18.10
C ILE A 15 7.61 -2.79 -18.67
N THR A 16 6.99 -2.70 -19.82
CA THR A 16 6.39 -1.46 -20.32
C THR A 16 5.30 -1.03 -19.33
N ALA A 17 5.20 0.27 -19.05
CA ALA A 17 4.26 0.83 -18.08
C ALA A 17 2.81 0.36 -18.33
N LEU A 18 2.12 -0.03 -17.26
CA LEU A 18 0.74 -0.53 -17.30
C LEU A 18 -0.24 0.59 -17.65
N LYS A 19 -0.95 0.43 -18.74
CA LYS A 19 -2.06 1.29 -19.16
C LYS A 19 -3.35 0.88 -18.46
N GLU A 20 -4.31 1.78 -18.32
CA GLU A 20 -5.58 1.48 -17.66
C GLU A 20 -6.35 0.34 -18.32
N ALA A 21 -6.21 0.15 -19.63
CA ALA A 21 -6.80 -0.96 -20.37
C ALA A 21 -6.21 -2.33 -19.98
N ASP A 22 -5.00 -2.37 -19.42
CA ASP A 22 -4.31 -3.61 -19.04
C ASP A 22 -4.92 -4.33 -17.82
N ALA A 23 -5.91 -3.73 -17.17
CA ALA A 23 -6.75 -4.42 -16.21
C ALA A 23 -7.66 -5.50 -16.85
N TYR A 24 -7.77 -5.50 -18.19
CA TYR A 24 -8.58 -6.46 -18.92
C TYR A 24 -7.77 -7.16 -20.01
N PRO A 25 -8.09 -8.45 -20.32
CA PRO A 25 -9.04 -9.30 -19.58
C PRO A 25 -8.66 -9.42 -18.11
N ALA A 26 -9.67 -9.46 -17.24
CA ALA A 26 -9.48 -9.41 -15.80
C ALA A 26 -8.76 -10.67 -15.28
N LEU A 27 -7.58 -10.49 -14.69
CA LEU A 27 -6.80 -11.51 -14.02
C LEU A 27 -5.95 -10.88 -12.90
N PRO A 28 -6.57 -10.24 -11.88
CA PRO A 28 -5.85 -9.78 -10.70
C PRO A 28 -5.12 -10.91 -9.99
N GLU A 29 -3.96 -10.60 -9.39
CA GLU A 29 -3.09 -11.57 -8.74
C GLU A 29 -3.72 -12.22 -7.50
N ASP A 30 -4.54 -11.47 -6.75
CA ASP A 30 -5.10 -11.90 -5.47
C ASP A 30 -6.54 -11.39 -5.23
N GLY A 31 -7.14 -11.86 -4.12
CA GLY A 31 -8.50 -11.49 -3.74
C GLY A 31 -8.67 -9.97 -3.50
N TYR A 32 -7.65 -9.28 -3.03
CA TYR A 32 -7.69 -7.84 -2.88
C TYR A 32 -7.76 -7.13 -4.24
N GLY A 33 -7.00 -7.59 -5.23
CA GLY A 33 -7.07 -7.06 -6.60
C GLY A 33 -8.45 -7.23 -7.20
N TRP A 34 -9.06 -8.40 -7.02
CA TRP A 34 -10.44 -8.68 -7.46
C TRP A 34 -11.46 -7.78 -6.75
N GLU A 35 -11.36 -7.60 -5.44
CA GLU A 35 -12.22 -6.69 -4.67
C GLU A 35 -12.14 -5.26 -5.20
N LYS A 36 -10.94 -4.75 -5.45
CA LYS A 36 -10.74 -3.40 -5.98
C LYS A 36 -11.28 -3.26 -7.40
N LEU A 37 -11.09 -4.25 -8.27
CA LEU A 37 -11.64 -4.22 -9.62
C LEU A 37 -13.19 -4.27 -9.61
N PHE A 38 -13.77 -5.07 -8.73
CA PHE A 38 -15.22 -5.09 -8.51
C PHE A 38 -15.73 -3.74 -8.02
N SER A 39 -15.03 -3.10 -7.08
CA SER A 39 -15.39 -1.76 -6.58
C SER A 39 -15.41 -0.71 -7.70
N GLU A 40 -14.47 -0.78 -8.65
CA GLU A 40 -14.47 0.10 -9.84
C GLU A 40 -15.73 -0.13 -10.70
N ARG A 41 -16.15 -1.38 -10.88
CA ARG A 41 -17.39 -1.73 -11.62
C ARG A 41 -18.62 -1.20 -10.87
N MET A 42 -18.67 -1.33 -9.55
CA MET A 42 -19.74 -0.77 -8.72
C MET A 42 -19.82 0.75 -8.87
N CYS A 43 -18.69 1.46 -8.79
CA CYS A 43 -18.65 2.91 -9.02
C CYS A 43 -19.26 3.30 -10.37
N ARG A 44 -18.97 2.52 -11.41
CA ARG A 44 -19.54 2.73 -12.74
C ARG A 44 -21.08 2.54 -12.74
N HIS A 45 -21.58 1.43 -12.17
CA HIS A 45 -23.01 1.15 -12.11
C HIS A 45 -23.77 2.20 -11.30
N PHE A 46 -23.25 2.60 -10.14
CA PHE A 46 -23.88 3.68 -9.35
C PHE A 46 -23.95 4.99 -10.13
N ARG A 47 -22.97 5.28 -10.97
CA ARG A 47 -23.01 6.45 -11.85
C ARG A 47 -24.07 6.31 -12.93
N GLU A 48 -24.16 5.14 -13.58
CA GLU A 48 -25.09 4.88 -14.69
C GLU A 48 -26.54 4.79 -14.19
N ASP A 49 -26.78 4.13 -13.05
CA ASP A 49 -28.13 3.85 -12.53
C ASP A 49 -28.68 5.00 -11.67
N PHE A 50 -27.83 5.71 -10.94
CA PHE A 50 -28.26 6.71 -9.95
C PHE A 50 -27.67 8.10 -10.18
N GLY A 51 -26.91 8.33 -11.24
CA GLY A 51 -26.28 9.62 -11.53
C GLY A 51 -25.20 10.06 -10.55
N LEU A 52 -24.70 9.17 -9.70
CA LEU A 52 -23.65 9.46 -8.71
C LEU A 52 -22.34 9.80 -9.40
N LYS A 53 -21.83 11.00 -9.19
CA LYS A 53 -20.55 11.45 -9.78
C LYS A 53 -19.37 10.78 -9.08
N THR A 54 -18.97 9.59 -9.54
CA THR A 54 -17.80 8.85 -9.01
C THR A 54 -16.53 9.17 -9.77
N ARG A 55 -15.39 9.05 -9.09
CA ARG A 55 -14.04 9.12 -9.65
C ARG A 55 -13.24 7.91 -9.16
N VAL A 56 -12.42 7.34 -10.02
CA VAL A 56 -11.63 6.15 -9.69
C VAL A 56 -10.17 6.40 -10.01
N ALA A 57 -9.33 6.49 -8.96
CA ALA A 57 -7.88 6.57 -9.09
C ALA A 57 -7.24 5.22 -8.74
N ARG A 58 -6.35 4.72 -9.60
CA ARG A 58 -5.56 3.50 -9.39
C ARG A 58 -4.20 3.87 -8.84
N PHE A 59 -4.04 3.79 -7.53
CA PHE A 59 -2.77 4.09 -6.87
C PHE A 59 -1.72 3.03 -7.14
N HIS A 60 -0.53 3.48 -7.56
CA HIS A 60 0.69 2.69 -7.62
C HIS A 60 1.54 3.03 -6.40
N ASN A 61 1.92 2.02 -5.61
CA ASN A 61 2.82 2.07 -4.44
C ASN A 61 3.10 3.45 -3.84
N VAL A 62 2.20 3.96 -3.04
CA VAL A 62 2.36 5.24 -2.33
C VAL A 62 3.30 5.04 -1.14
N TYR A 63 4.23 5.99 -0.92
CA TYR A 63 5.13 6.02 0.21
C TYR A 63 5.34 7.46 0.68
N GLY A 64 5.82 7.63 1.90
CA GLY A 64 6.13 8.95 2.47
C GLY A 64 6.10 8.94 3.99
N PRO A 65 6.35 10.10 4.63
CA PRO A 65 6.18 10.29 6.06
C PRO A 65 4.77 9.92 6.53
N HIS A 66 4.65 9.60 7.82
CA HIS A 66 3.40 9.25 8.52
C HIS A 66 2.74 7.94 8.04
N GLY A 67 3.40 7.18 7.16
CA GLY A 67 2.98 5.83 6.78
C GLY A 67 3.53 4.77 7.74
N THR A 68 3.08 3.52 7.57
CA THR A 68 3.64 2.38 8.30
C THR A 68 5.09 2.16 7.86
N TRP A 69 6.03 2.16 8.81
CA TRP A 69 7.45 1.97 8.56
C TRP A 69 8.03 0.71 9.22
N GLU A 70 7.24 0.04 10.07
CA GLU A 70 7.60 -1.22 10.73
C GLU A 70 6.38 -2.13 10.94
N GLY A 71 6.60 -3.40 11.34
CA GLY A 71 5.52 -4.35 11.67
C GLY A 71 5.08 -5.24 10.52
N GLY A 72 5.79 -5.26 9.39
CA GLY A 72 5.60 -6.18 8.26
C GLY A 72 4.52 -5.75 7.26
N ARG A 73 3.95 -4.55 7.39
CA ARG A 73 2.99 -3.98 6.44
C ARG A 73 3.53 -2.78 5.67
N GLU A 74 4.74 -2.38 5.98
CA GLU A 74 5.43 -1.26 5.34
C GLU A 74 5.72 -1.53 3.86
N LYS A 75 5.65 -0.48 3.05
CA LYS A 75 6.09 -0.53 1.66
C LYS A 75 7.61 -0.55 1.56
N ALA A 76 8.14 -1.05 0.45
CA ALA A 76 9.58 -1.24 0.26
C ALA A 76 10.43 0.01 0.56
N PRO A 77 10.06 1.25 0.14
CA PRO A 77 10.82 2.44 0.52
C PRO A 77 10.98 2.61 2.03
N ALA A 78 9.89 2.49 2.79
CA ALA A 78 9.91 2.61 4.24
C ALA A 78 10.68 1.46 4.90
N ALA A 79 10.50 0.21 4.44
CA ALA A 79 11.20 -0.95 4.95
C ALA A 79 12.72 -0.83 4.75
N ILE A 80 13.16 -0.35 3.59
CA ILE A 80 14.59 -0.17 3.28
C ILE A 80 15.17 0.99 4.08
N CYS A 81 14.50 2.14 4.17
CA CYS A 81 14.92 3.23 5.05
C CYS A 81 15.12 2.73 6.47
N ARG A 82 14.14 2.03 7.04
CA ARG A 82 14.25 1.46 8.40
C ARG A 82 15.43 0.51 8.55
N LYS A 83 15.65 -0.38 7.57
CA LYS A 83 16.77 -1.35 7.62
C LYS A 83 18.12 -0.63 7.57
N VAL A 84 18.26 0.38 6.72
CA VAL A 84 19.49 1.20 6.65
C VAL A 84 19.71 1.96 7.95
N ILE A 85 18.69 2.61 8.50
CA ILE A 85 18.74 3.31 9.79
C ILE A 85 19.14 2.35 10.92
N ALA A 86 18.54 1.17 10.98
CA ALA A 86 18.88 0.15 11.97
C ALA A 86 20.35 -0.32 11.86
N ALA A 87 20.86 -0.45 10.62
CA ALA A 87 22.25 -0.78 10.38
C ALA A 87 23.20 0.35 10.84
N MET A 88 22.85 1.61 10.57
CA MET A 88 23.59 2.79 11.05
C MET A 88 23.66 2.84 12.57
N VAL A 89 22.51 2.71 13.24
CA VAL A 89 22.42 2.82 14.70
C VAL A 89 23.09 1.66 15.42
N SER A 90 22.98 0.44 14.87
CA SER A 90 23.59 -0.76 15.48
C SER A 90 25.07 -0.96 15.15
N GLY A 91 25.62 -0.22 14.18
CA GLY A 91 26.96 -0.45 13.65
C GLY A 91 27.11 -1.76 12.87
N LYS A 92 26.03 -2.48 12.59
CA LYS A 92 26.03 -3.69 11.76
C LYS A 92 25.86 -3.28 10.29
N HIS A 93 26.96 -3.18 9.58
CA HIS A 93 26.96 -2.75 8.17
C HIS A 93 26.44 -3.81 7.21
N GLU A 94 25.24 -4.35 7.47
CA GLU A 94 24.60 -5.42 6.68
C GLU A 94 23.11 -5.14 6.48
N ILE A 95 22.58 -5.56 5.32
CA ILE A 95 21.16 -5.46 4.99
C ILE A 95 20.66 -6.76 4.33
N GLU A 96 19.50 -7.27 4.78
CA GLU A 96 18.80 -8.38 4.13
C GLU A 96 17.85 -7.85 3.05
N ILE A 97 17.95 -8.38 1.83
CA ILE A 97 17.11 -8.08 0.68
C ILE A 97 16.32 -9.34 0.30
N TRP A 98 15.01 -9.23 0.19
CA TRP A 98 14.16 -10.33 -0.25
C TRP A 98 14.23 -10.50 -1.77
N GLY A 99 14.45 -11.74 -2.21
CA GLY A 99 14.78 -12.07 -3.59
C GLY A 99 16.21 -11.67 -3.95
N ASP A 100 16.48 -11.46 -5.23
CA ASP A 100 17.77 -11.04 -5.77
C ASP A 100 17.89 -9.51 -5.94
N GLY A 101 16.82 -8.78 -5.59
CA GLY A 101 16.76 -7.32 -5.70
C GLY A 101 16.59 -6.79 -7.13
N THR A 102 16.35 -7.66 -8.12
CA THR A 102 16.15 -7.26 -9.53
C THR A 102 14.71 -6.88 -9.85
N GLN A 103 13.75 -7.31 -9.01
CA GLN A 103 12.34 -6.95 -9.20
C GLN A 103 12.16 -5.44 -9.18
N THR A 104 11.35 -4.92 -10.12
CA THR A 104 11.19 -3.49 -10.34
C THR A 104 9.83 -2.97 -9.90
N ARG A 105 9.79 -1.77 -9.40
CA ARG A 105 8.58 -1.04 -8.99
C ARG A 105 8.73 0.44 -9.29
N SER A 106 7.59 1.11 -9.44
CA SER A 106 7.54 2.55 -9.29
C SER A 106 6.93 2.90 -7.92
N PHE A 107 7.38 4.00 -7.35
CA PHE A 107 6.93 4.49 -6.04
C PHE A 107 6.54 5.96 -6.14
N MET A 108 5.31 6.26 -5.77
CA MET A 108 4.77 7.62 -5.80
C MET A 108 4.85 8.26 -4.41
N TYR A 109 5.40 9.46 -4.34
CA TYR A 109 5.48 10.21 -3.09
C TYR A 109 4.08 10.66 -2.63
N VAL A 110 3.85 10.67 -1.33
CA VAL A 110 2.52 10.89 -0.73
C VAL A 110 1.93 12.25 -1.09
N ASP A 111 2.72 13.32 -1.18
CA ASP A 111 2.22 14.65 -1.53
C ASP A 111 1.69 14.69 -2.97
N ASP A 112 2.35 13.98 -3.90
CA ASP A 112 1.83 13.82 -5.27
C ASP A 112 0.54 13.01 -5.29
N CYS A 113 0.43 11.99 -4.44
CA CYS A 113 -0.80 11.22 -4.30
C CYS A 113 -1.96 12.13 -3.85
N VAL A 114 -1.76 12.93 -2.80
CA VAL A 114 -2.79 13.87 -2.28
C VAL A 114 -3.17 14.90 -3.34
N LYS A 115 -2.18 15.51 -4.01
CA LYS A 115 -2.41 16.45 -5.10
C LYS A 115 -3.17 15.81 -6.27
N GLY A 116 -2.84 14.56 -6.61
CA GLY A 116 -3.53 13.81 -7.65
C GLY A 116 -4.97 13.47 -7.28
N ILE A 117 -5.24 13.07 -6.03
CA ILE A 117 -6.60 12.84 -5.53
C ILE A 117 -7.46 14.10 -5.68
N ASP A 118 -6.94 15.24 -5.23
CA ASP A 118 -7.63 16.52 -5.31
C ASP A 118 -7.98 16.86 -6.78
N ARG A 119 -7.00 16.83 -7.67
CA ARG A 119 -7.19 17.13 -9.10
C ARG A 119 -8.18 16.18 -9.78
N ILE A 120 -8.08 14.87 -9.51
CA ILE A 120 -8.98 13.87 -10.07
C ILE A 120 -10.41 14.10 -9.55
N THR A 121 -10.57 14.40 -8.27
CA THR A 121 -11.88 14.64 -7.63
C THR A 121 -12.57 15.84 -8.25
N GLN A 122 -11.85 16.92 -8.51
CA GLN A 122 -12.38 18.15 -9.11
C GLN A 122 -12.57 18.06 -10.64
N SER A 123 -12.04 17.01 -11.29
CA SER A 123 -12.12 16.82 -12.72
C SER A 123 -13.45 16.24 -13.19
N ASN A 124 -13.66 16.20 -14.50
CA ASN A 124 -14.76 15.49 -15.16
C ASN A 124 -14.36 14.08 -15.65
N ILE A 125 -13.25 13.52 -15.15
CA ILE A 125 -12.80 12.17 -15.54
C ILE A 125 -13.74 11.14 -14.94
N LEU A 126 -14.39 10.34 -15.79
CA LEU A 126 -15.38 9.33 -15.39
C LEU A 126 -14.81 7.90 -15.39
N GLU A 127 -13.77 7.67 -16.15
CA GLU A 127 -13.11 6.36 -16.26
C GLU A 127 -12.02 6.21 -15.21
N PRO A 128 -11.65 4.96 -14.86
CA PRO A 128 -10.50 4.72 -14.01
C PRO A 128 -9.24 5.32 -14.61
N ILE A 129 -8.40 5.94 -13.75
CA ILE A 129 -7.19 6.61 -14.16
C ILE A 129 -6.02 6.21 -13.24
N ASN A 130 -4.86 5.97 -13.82
CA ASN A 130 -3.63 5.73 -13.08
C ASN A 130 -3.21 6.96 -12.29
N LEU A 131 -2.79 6.73 -11.06
CA LEU A 131 -2.12 7.71 -10.23
C LEU A 131 -0.89 7.05 -9.61
N GLY A 132 0.26 7.27 -10.23
CA GLY A 132 1.52 6.63 -9.87
C GLY A 132 2.71 7.35 -10.50
N SER A 133 3.91 7.04 -10.04
CA SER A 133 5.14 7.50 -10.64
C SER A 133 5.49 6.66 -11.87
N SER A 134 6.03 7.29 -12.90
CA SER A 134 6.63 6.64 -14.07
C SER A 134 8.09 6.21 -13.83
N GLU A 135 8.71 6.62 -12.72
CA GLU A 135 10.09 6.29 -12.36
C GLU A 135 10.21 4.84 -11.90
N LEU A 136 10.72 3.96 -12.79
CA LEU A 136 10.91 2.55 -12.52
C LEU A 136 12.27 2.29 -11.89
N VAL A 137 12.31 1.61 -10.75
CA VAL A 137 13.55 1.25 -10.06
C VAL A 137 13.53 -0.20 -9.58
N SER A 138 14.71 -0.83 -9.54
CA SER A 138 14.89 -2.12 -8.87
C SER A 138 14.99 -1.94 -7.35
N ILE A 139 14.78 -3.01 -6.61
CA ILE A 139 14.98 -3.00 -5.15
C ILE A 139 16.46 -2.72 -4.82
N ASN A 140 17.41 -3.19 -5.65
CA ASN A 140 18.83 -2.86 -5.46
C ASN A 140 19.09 -1.35 -5.58
N GLN A 141 18.52 -0.68 -6.59
CA GLN A 141 18.62 0.77 -6.75
C GLN A 141 17.95 1.52 -5.60
N LEU A 142 16.83 1.00 -5.08
CA LEU A 142 16.18 1.58 -3.90
C LEU A 142 17.08 1.53 -2.66
N VAL A 143 17.85 0.43 -2.50
CA VAL A 143 18.86 0.32 -1.44
C VAL A 143 20.01 1.29 -1.68
N ASP A 144 20.50 1.43 -2.93
CA ASP A 144 21.55 2.40 -3.27
C ASP A 144 21.18 3.83 -2.87
N ILE A 145 19.93 4.23 -3.16
CA ILE A 145 19.40 5.56 -2.77
C ILE A 145 19.38 5.73 -1.25
N ALA A 146 18.92 4.71 -0.52
CA ALA A 146 18.84 4.79 0.94
C ALA A 146 20.24 4.80 1.58
N GLU A 147 21.20 4.04 1.02
CA GLU A 147 22.61 4.05 1.44
C GLU A 147 23.25 5.43 1.19
N GLU A 148 22.99 6.04 0.04
CA GLU A 148 23.46 7.40 -0.29
C GLU A 148 22.92 8.43 0.72
N ILE A 149 21.61 8.40 0.99
CA ILE A 149 20.97 9.32 1.95
C ILE A 149 21.54 9.12 3.36
N GLY A 150 21.75 7.88 3.77
CA GLY A 150 22.31 7.53 5.08
C GLY A 150 23.81 7.73 5.21
N GLY A 151 24.54 7.99 4.11
CA GLY A 151 25.99 8.13 4.10
C GLY A 151 26.72 6.84 4.51
N ILE A 152 26.13 5.66 4.23
CA ILE A 152 26.65 4.37 4.65
C ILE A 152 26.66 3.38 3.46
N LYS A 153 27.58 2.41 3.49
CA LYS A 153 27.57 1.29 2.55
C LYS A 153 27.37 -0.01 3.30
N LEU A 154 26.44 -0.85 2.82
CA LEU A 154 26.03 -2.08 3.49
C LEU A 154 26.38 -3.31 2.67
N LYS A 155 26.78 -4.38 3.36
CA LYS A 155 26.89 -5.70 2.77
C LYS A 155 25.48 -6.27 2.58
N ARG A 156 25.13 -6.67 1.37
CA ARG A 156 23.81 -7.17 0.99
C ARG A 156 23.74 -8.68 1.13
N HIS A 157 22.71 -9.16 1.83
CA HIS A 157 22.38 -10.57 1.97
C HIS A 157 21.04 -10.83 1.29
N TYR A 158 21.06 -11.64 0.22
CA TYR A 158 19.89 -11.92 -0.60
C TYR A 158 19.17 -13.18 -0.11
N LYS A 159 17.90 -13.04 0.29
CA LYS A 159 17.04 -14.14 0.71
C LYS A 159 16.16 -14.57 -0.47
N LEU A 160 16.68 -15.53 -1.26
CA LEU A 160 16.09 -15.92 -2.54
C LEU A 160 14.76 -16.66 -2.41
N ASP A 161 14.48 -17.29 -1.28
CA ASP A 161 13.27 -18.02 -0.95
C ASP A 161 12.13 -17.13 -0.41
N ALA A 162 12.41 -15.84 -0.16
CA ALA A 162 11.41 -14.91 0.32
C ALA A 162 10.41 -14.50 -0.78
N PRO A 163 9.14 -14.18 -0.44
CA PRO A 163 8.13 -13.72 -1.39
C PRO A 163 8.57 -12.45 -2.13
N ARG A 164 8.52 -12.46 -3.47
CA ARG A 164 8.93 -11.33 -4.32
C ARG A 164 7.76 -10.54 -4.90
N GLY A 165 6.56 -11.15 -4.97
CA GLY A 165 5.43 -10.61 -5.73
C GLY A 165 5.68 -10.61 -7.23
N VAL A 166 5.03 -9.72 -7.99
CA VAL A 166 5.22 -9.60 -9.45
C VAL A 166 6.65 -9.18 -9.81
N ALA A 167 7.13 -9.53 -10.99
CA ALA A 167 8.49 -9.20 -11.44
C ALA A 167 8.66 -7.70 -11.72
N GLY A 168 7.66 -7.07 -12.38
CA GLY A 168 7.68 -5.64 -12.70
C GLY A 168 6.32 -4.98 -12.54
N ARG A 169 6.31 -3.72 -12.10
CA ARG A 169 5.09 -2.89 -12.04
C ARG A 169 5.43 -1.42 -12.15
N ASN A 170 4.90 -0.77 -13.18
CA ASN A 170 5.09 0.65 -13.45
C ASN A 170 3.76 1.29 -13.88
N SER A 171 3.64 2.61 -13.78
CA SER A 171 2.45 3.38 -14.17
C SER A 171 2.64 4.01 -15.54
N ASP A 172 1.73 3.76 -16.47
CA ASP A 172 1.58 4.60 -17.65
C ASP A 172 0.75 5.84 -17.27
N ASN A 173 1.34 7.01 -17.43
CA ASN A 173 0.73 8.28 -17.04
C ASN A 173 0.18 9.08 -18.22
N THR A 174 0.11 8.48 -19.41
CA THR A 174 -0.39 9.16 -20.64
C THR A 174 -1.78 9.75 -20.44
N LYS A 175 -2.69 9.01 -19.79
CA LYS A 175 -4.05 9.48 -19.53
C LYS A 175 -4.10 10.66 -18.58
N ILE A 176 -3.45 10.55 -17.41
CA ILE A 176 -3.48 11.62 -16.42
C ILE A 176 -2.85 12.91 -16.96
N GLN A 177 -1.75 12.80 -17.71
CA GLN A 177 -1.14 13.93 -18.42
C GLN A 177 -2.10 14.54 -19.45
N GLY A 178 -2.80 13.69 -20.23
CA GLY A 178 -3.76 14.15 -21.23
C GLY A 178 -4.93 14.94 -20.64
N TYR A 179 -5.50 14.45 -19.52
CA TYR A 179 -6.63 15.09 -18.86
C TYR A 179 -6.26 16.28 -17.99
N LEU A 180 -5.20 16.15 -17.18
CA LEU A 180 -4.87 17.11 -16.11
C LEU A 180 -3.66 17.99 -16.43
N ARG A 181 -2.97 17.77 -17.54
CA ARG A 181 -1.70 18.42 -17.89
C ARG A 181 -0.69 18.33 -16.74
N TRP A 182 -0.71 17.21 -16.03
CA TRP A 182 0.08 16.95 -14.85
C TRP A 182 0.22 15.44 -14.61
N GLU A 183 1.31 15.04 -13.98
CA GLU A 183 1.55 13.72 -13.40
C GLU A 183 2.34 13.86 -12.10
N PRO A 184 2.44 12.83 -11.25
CA PRO A 184 3.38 12.79 -10.13
C PRO A 184 4.80 13.06 -10.60
N ASP A 185 5.47 14.08 -10.01
CA ASP A 185 6.74 14.60 -10.47
C ASP A 185 7.83 14.65 -9.39
N THR A 186 7.52 14.28 -8.15
CA THR A 186 8.51 14.13 -7.08
C THR A 186 9.42 12.94 -7.39
N ARG A 187 10.72 13.22 -7.59
CA ARG A 187 11.71 12.18 -7.81
C ARG A 187 11.81 11.26 -6.62
N LEU A 188 12.03 9.96 -6.88
CA LEU A 188 12.11 8.94 -5.83
C LEU A 188 13.17 9.31 -4.78
N ARG A 189 14.35 9.75 -5.21
CA ARG A 189 15.45 10.15 -4.31
C ARG A 189 15.02 11.24 -3.33
N ASP A 190 14.29 12.25 -3.81
CA ASP A 190 13.87 13.40 -2.99
C ASP A 190 12.78 13.03 -1.98
N GLY A 191 11.81 12.23 -2.42
CA GLY A 191 10.78 11.67 -1.52
C GLY A 191 11.36 10.68 -0.51
N MET A 192 12.35 9.87 -0.92
CA MET A 192 13.07 8.95 -0.03
C MET A 192 13.85 9.70 1.04
N GLU A 193 14.50 10.83 0.73
CA GLU A 193 15.22 11.63 1.72
C GLU A 193 14.28 12.14 2.81
N LYS A 194 13.11 12.69 2.45
CA LYS A 194 12.10 13.15 3.41
C LYS A 194 11.57 12.00 4.27
N THR A 195 11.30 10.84 3.63
CA THR A 195 10.82 9.64 4.31
C THR A 195 11.87 9.07 5.26
N PHE A 196 13.13 9.03 4.83
CA PHE A 196 14.25 8.55 5.62
C PHE A 196 14.45 9.41 6.89
N ARG A 197 14.46 10.73 6.75
CA ARG A 197 14.60 11.65 7.89
C ARG A 197 13.47 11.45 8.91
N TRP A 198 12.24 11.39 8.45
CA TRP A 198 11.10 11.14 9.31
C TRP A 198 11.20 9.78 10.03
N ILE A 199 11.53 8.68 9.30
CA ILE A 199 11.72 7.36 9.93
C ILE A 199 12.89 7.38 10.91
N TYR A 200 13.96 8.12 10.64
CA TYR A 200 15.09 8.24 11.55
C TYR A 200 14.66 8.86 12.88
N ASP A 201 13.88 9.94 12.83
CA ASP A 201 13.36 10.60 14.03
C ASP A 201 12.41 9.69 14.83
N GLU A 202 11.48 9.01 14.15
CA GLU A 202 10.57 8.04 14.77
C GLU A 202 11.33 6.85 15.37
N PHE A 203 12.34 6.34 14.66
CA PHE A 203 13.15 5.22 15.09
C PHE A 203 13.96 5.57 16.34
N THR A 204 14.66 6.69 16.33
CA THR A 204 15.47 7.13 17.47
C THR A 204 14.59 7.45 18.68
N ALA A 205 13.50 8.18 18.52
CA ALA A 205 12.56 8.46 19.59
C ALA A 205 12.00 7.17 20.23
N LYS A 206 11.68 6.17 19.42
CA LYS A 206 11.16 4.89 19.91
C LYS A 206 12.19 4.06 20.65
N TYR A 207 13.42 4.03 20.17
CA TYR A 207 14.47 3.20 20.75
C TYR A 207 15.23 3.91 21.86
N ASP A 208 15.39 5.23 21.83
CA ASP A 208 15.88 6.02 22.97
C ASP A 208 14.94 5.94 24.18
N ALA A 209 13.62 5.98 23.97
CA ALA A 209 12.63 5.79 25.03
C ALA A 209 12.71 4.38 25.66
N LYS A 210 13.01 3.33 24.88
CA LYS A 210 13.24 1.98 25.39
C LYS A 210 14.58 1.87 26.12
N THR A 211 15.60 2.58 25.67
CA THR A 211 16.94 2.58 26.29
C THR A 211 16.91 3.36 27.61
N ALA A 212 16.12 4.43 27.72
CA ALA A 212 15.89 5.14 28.99
C ALA A 212 15.23 4.24 30.05
N HIS A 213 14.41 3.26 29.63
CA HIS A 213 13.87 2.24 30.54
C HIS A 213 14.85 1.08 30.84
N LEU A 214 15.89 0.93 30.02
CA LEU A 214 16.95 -0.07 30.17
C LEU A 214 18.27 0.54 30.67
N SER A 215 18.22 1.72 31.28
CA SER A 215 19.36 2.53 31.73
C SER A 215 20.25 1.91 32.82
N SER A 216 20.26 0.59 32.96
CA SER A 216 21.29 -0.16 33.67
C SER A 216 22.32 -0.86 32.75
N ILE A 217 22.20 -0.74 31.42
CA ILE A 217 23.14 -1.32 30.46
C ILE A 217 23.67 -0.23 29.52
N SER A 218 24.80 0.37 29.92
CA SER A 218 25.89 0.88 29.09
C SER A 218 25.60 1.53 27.74
N THR A 219 25.75 2.88 27.72
CA THR A 219 26.41 3.67 26.67
C THR A 219 26.02 3.39 25.21
N PHE A 220 24.82 3.83 24.81
CA PHE A 220 24.64 4.34 23.47
C PHE A 220 25.01 5.82 23.46
N THR A 221 26.24 6.13 23.12
CA THR A 221 26.62 7.49 22.76
C THR A 221 25.78 7.86 21.53
N LYS A 222 25.02 8.95 21.65
CA LYS A 222 24.41 9.67 20.56
C LYS A 222 25.44 9.82 19.46
N GLY A 223 25.41 8.95 18.46
CA GLY A 223 26.36 8.98 17.36
C GLY A 223 26.15 10.30 16.62
N SER A 224 27.11 11.17 16.74
CA SER A 224 27.21 12.41 15.97
C SER A 224 27.56 12.08 14.52
N HIS A 225 26.60 11.57 13.76
CA HIS A 225 26.65 11.62 12.30
C HIS A 225 25.72 12.74 11.86
N PRO A 226 26.26 13.88 11.41
CA PRO A 226 25.43 14.91 10.81
C PRO A 226 24.81 14.33 9.54
N ILE A 227 23.49 14.28 9.49
CA ILE A 227 22.78 14.09 8.24
C ILE A 227 23.15 15.29 7.37
N PRO A 228 23.69 15.11 6.16
CA PRO A 228 24.04 16.26 5.31
C PRO A 228 22.77 17.06 5.02
N GLY A 229 22.69 18.29 5.48
CA GLY A 229 21.58 19.19 5.23
C GLY A 229 21.14 19.95 6.46
N ASP A 230 22.02 20.81 6.99
CA ASP A 230 21.65 21.82 7.99
C ASP A 230 20.60 22.77 7.41
N GLY A 231 19.41 22.79 8.02
CA GLY A 231 18.35 23.74 7.70
C GLY A 231 16.93 23.22 7.78
N PHE A 232 16.70 21.97 8.19
CA PHE A 232 15.35 21.48 8.41
C PHE A 232 14.84 21.91 9.78
N ASN A 233 14.00 22.96 9.79
CA ASN A 233 13.15 23.29 10.94
C ASN A 233 11.82 22.56 10.79
N PRO A 234 11.52 21.53 11.59
CA PRO A 234 10.25 20.78 11.51
C PRO A 234 9.03 21.67 11.79
N GLU A 235 9.19 22.81 12.51
CA GLU A 235 8.09 23.70 12.85
C GLU A 235 7.67 24.65 11.72
N SER A 236 8.48 24.80 10.65
CA SER A 236 8.22 25.83 9.64
C SER A 236 7.39 25.41 8.43
N ARG A 237 7.07 24.11 8.26
CA ARG A 237 6.33 23.63 7.08
C ARG A 237 5.04 22.88 7.33
N TYR A 238 4.75 22.49 8.54
CA TYR A 238 3.41 22.08 8.94
C TYR A 238 2.74 23.24 9.70
N SER A 239 2.62 24.38 8.98
CA SER A 239 1.71 25.43 9.44
C SER A 239 0.31 24.82 9.58
N ASP A 240 -0.41 25.18 10.61
CA ASP A 240 -1.75 24.73 11.02
C ASP A 240 -2.86 24.81 9.94
N THR A 241 -2.49 24.82 8.64
CA THR A 241 -3.41 24.90 7.50
C THR A 241 -4.37 23.71 7.41
N TRP A 242 -3.97 22.53 7.91
CA TRP A 242 -4.90 21.39 7.99
C TRP A 242 -5.96 21.58 9.10
N LYS A 243 -5.70 22.41 10.11
CA LYS A 243 -6.67 22.76 11.16
C LYS A 243 -7.74 23.73 10.66
N GLN A 244 -7.48 24.48 9.60
CA GLN A 244 -8.42 25.45 9.04
C GLN A 244 -9.62 24.82 8.32
N GLY A 245 -9.56 23.53 7.98
CA GLY A 245 -10.68 22.77 7.39
C GLY A 245 -11.56 22.02 8.38
N ILE A 246 -11.24 22.04 9.68
CA ILE A 246 -12.06 21.39 10.71
C ILE A 246 -13.09 22.41 11.24
N PRO A 247 -14.43 22.12 11.17
CA PRO A 247 -15.43 23.02 11.71
C PRO A 247 -15.15 23.36 13.17
N ALA A 248 -15.30 24.61 13.54
CA ALA A 248 -15.15 25.06 14.91
C ALA A 248 -16.06 24.25 15.84
N GLY A 249 -15.50 23.53 16.80
CA GLY A 249 -16.23 22.65 17.72
C GLY A 249 -16.01 21.14 17.53
N TYR A 250 -15.25 20.70 16.50
CA TYR A 250 -14.95 19.29 16.34
C TYR A 250 -13.85 18.83 17.31
N ASN A 251 -14.23 18.05 18.32
CA ASN A 251 -13.30 17.53 19.32
C ASN A 251 -12.84 16.11 18.94
N LEU A 252 -11.65 15.99 18.35
CA LEU A 252 -11.05 14.72 17.94
C LEU A 252 -10.89 13.71 19.10
N ARG A 253 -10.73 14.18 20.36
CA ARG A 253 -10.67 13.29 21.54
C ARG A 253 -12.04 12.72 21.89
N ALA A 254 -13.11 13.49 21.71
CA ALA A 254 -14.47 13.02 21.95
C ALA A 254 -14.94 12.00 20.90
N ALA A 255 -14.55 12.17 19.64
CA ALA A 255 -14.85 11.21 18.58
C ALA A 255 -14.14 9.84 18.80
N ALA A 256 -12.90 9.86 19.29
CA ALA A 256 -12.16 8.64 19.62
C ALA A 256 -12.74 7.90 20.84
N SER A 257 -13.25 8.61 21.85
CA SER A 257 -13.89 8.02 23.03
C SER A 257 -15.28 7.47 22.74
N ALA A 258 -16.06 8.09 21.86
CA ALA A 258 -17.37 7.59 21.41
C ALA A 258 -17.25 6.30 20.60
N GLY A 259 -16.23 6.15 19.76
CA GLY A 259 -15.94 4.92 19.02
C GLY A 259 -15.58 3.74 19.93
N ASN A 260 -14.94 3.98 21.07
CA ASN A 260 -14.60 2.95 22.06
C ASN A 260 -15.79 2.59 22.99
N ALA A 261 -16.71 3.52 23.24
CA ALA A 261 -17.95 3.25 24.00
C ALA A 261 -18.92 2.38 23.19
N ALA A 262 -19.08 2.63 21.89
CA ALA A 262 -19.92 1.81 20.99
C ALA A 262 -19.42 0.37 20.85
N LYS A 263 -18.11 0.12 20.91
CA LYS A 263 -17.53 -1.23 20.90
C LYS A 263 -17.78 -2.02 22.21
N LYS A 264 -17.90 -1.34 23.35
CA LYS A 264 -18.18 -1.99 24.65
C LYS A 264 -19.65 -2.39 24.80
N THR A 265 -20.59 -1.68 24.20
CA THR A 265 -22.02 -2.02 24.25
C THR A 265 -22.42 -3.15 23.31
N ALA A 266 -21.68 -3.38 22.21
CA ALA A 266 -21.92 -4.48 21.29
C ALA A 266 -21.44 -5.88 21.80
N SER A 267 -20.59 -5.93 22.84
CA SER A 267 -20.09 -7.19 23.42
C SER A 267 -20.96 -7.76 24.56
N GLY A 268 -22.06 -7.08 24.92
CA GLY A 268 -22.94 -7.44 26.04
C GLY A 268 -24.25 -8.17 25.66
N ALA A 269 -24.49 -8.54 24.42
CA ALA A 269 -25.70 -9.20 24.01
C ALA A 269 -25.64 -10.71 24.35
N ARG A 270 -26.54 -11.14 25.25
CA ARG A 270 -26.71 -12.47 25.81
C ARG A 270 -26.93 -13.54 24.74
N LYS A 271 -26.26 -14.67 24.90
CA LYS A 271 -26.61 -15.96 24.23
C LYS A 271 -28.03 -16.41 24.61
N PRO A 272 -28.88 -16.86 23.67
CA PRO A 272 -30.12 -17.54 24.02
C PRO A 272 -29.80 -18.96 24.48
N LYS A 273 -30.50 -19.38 25.57
CA LYS A 273 -30.51 -20.73 26.13
C LYS A 273 -31.18 -21.69 25.15
N ALA A 274 -30.56 -22.85 24.95
CA ALA A 274 -31.15 -24.01 24.32
C ALA A 274 -32.23 -24.62 25.25
N GLY A 275 -33.36 -24.98 24.67
CA GLY A 275 -34.37 -25.79 25.35
C GLY A 275 -35.48 -26.22 24.41
N ALA A 276 -35.61 -27.55 24.36
CA ALA A 276 -36.77 -28.37 24.09
C ALA A 276 -36.79 -29.17 22.76
N LYS A 277 -36.74 -30.49 22.97
CA LYS A 277 -36.94 -31.59 22.05
C LYS A 277 -38.41 -31.62 21.56
N ALA A 278 -38.63 -31.98 20.30
CA ALA A 278 -39.83 -32.72 19.91
C ALA A 278 -39.49 -33.67 18.74
N ASN A 279 -39.85 -34.93 18.96
CA ASN A 279 -39.84 -36.08 18.06
C ASN A 279 -40.85 -35.90 16.90
N GLY A 280 -40.50 -36.45 15.74
CA GLY A 280 -41.47 -36.60 14.64
C GLY A 280 -40.87 -37.42 13.49
N THR A 281 -41.18 -38.71 13.51
CA THR A 281 -40.81 -39.75 12.54
C THR A 281 -41.50 -39.62 11.17
N ARG A 282 -40.89 -40.24 10.15
CA ARG A 282 -41.44 -40.84 8.88
C ARG A 282 -41.16 -40.06 7.59
N LYS A 283 -40.61 -40.64 6.63
CA LYS A 283 -40.60 -41.81 5.76
C LYS A 283 -39.85 -41.47 4.47
N LYS A 284 -38.96 -42.32 4.02
CA LYS A 284 -38.51 -42.44 2.63
C LYS A 284 -39.65 -42.97 1.73
N PRO A 285 -39.63 -42.72 0.44
CA PRO A 285 -39.42 -43.83 -0.47
C PRO A 285 -38.38 -43.64 -1.52
N ALA A 286 -37.84 -44.78 -1.92
CA ALA A 286 -36.88 -45.01 -3.00
C ALA A 286 -37.60 -45.05 -4.38
N GLY A 287 -36.85 -44.81 -5.44
CA GLY A 287 -37.31 -45.04 -6.80
C GLY A 287 -36.29 -44.69 -7.87
N LYS A 288 -35.44 -45.66 -8.19
CA LYS A 288 -35.04 -46.22 -9.48
C LYS A 288 -34.44 -45.32 -10.59
N ALA A 289 -33.27 -45.78 -10.93
CA ALA A 289 -32.48 -45.51 -12.13
C ALA A 289 -33.21 -45.79 -13.47
N LYS A 290 -32.82 -45.07 -14.52
CA LYS A 290 -32.68 -45.60 -15.85
C LYS A 290 -31.63 -44.83 -16.68
N SER A 291 -30.83 -45.60 -17.32
CA SER A 291 -29.72 -45.39 -18.22
C SER A 291 -30.12 -44.96 -19.66
N ALA A 292 -29.14 -44.57 -20.38
CA ALA A 292 -28.97 -44.49 -21.88
C ALA A 292 -29.09 -43.05 -22.42
N GLY A 293 -28.15 -42.58 -23.22
CA GLY A 293 -27.59 -42.94 -24.45
C GLY A 293 -26.56 -41.99 -24.98
N ARG A 294 -25.51 -42.56 -25.38
CA ARG A 294 -24.37 -42.04 -26.14
C ARG A 294 -24.80 -41.64 -27.56
N LYS A 295 -24.46 -40.40 -28.02
CA LYS A 295 -24.28 -40.13 -29.45
C LYS A 295 -23.16 -39.15 -29.68
N THR A 296 -22.13 -39.69 -30.30
CA THR A 296 -21.04 -39.06 -31.03
C THR A 296 -21.57 -38.42 -32.32
N VAL A 297 -21.16 -37.20 -32.64
CA VAL A 297 -21.15 -36.71 -34.02
C VAL A 297 -19.81 -36.02 -34.29
N LYS A 298 -19.23 -36.49 -35.39
CA LYS A 298 -17.96 -36.15 -36.00
C LYS A 298 -17.91 -34.73 -36.60
N ALA A 299 -16.68 -34.27 -36.69
CA ALA A 299 -16.17 -33.11 -37.41
C ALA A 299 -16.69 -32.93 -38.84
N ARG A 300 -16.71 -31.66 -39.31
CA ARG A 300 -16.17 -31.24 -40.62
C ARG A 300 -16.13 -29.71 -40.75
N ARG A 301 -14.94 -29.30 -41.12
CA ARG A 301 -14.37 -28.12 -41.81
C ARG A 301 -14.13 -26.89 -40.99
#